data_e934a7ccfd9d452eee0593709f45ea69
#
_entry.id   e934a7ccfd9d452eee0593709f45ea69
#
_cell.length_a   1.000
_cell.length_b   1.000
_cell.length_c   1.000
_cell.angle_alpha   90.00
_cell.angle_beta   90.00
_cell.angle_gamma   90.00
#
_symmetry.space_group_name_H-M   'P 1'
#
loop_
_entity.id
_entity.type
_entity.pdbx_description
1 polymer ?
#
loop_
_entity_poly.entity_id
_entity_poly.type
_entity_poly.pdbx_seq_one_letter_code
_entity_poly.pdbx_strand_id
1 'polypeptide(L)'
;MKNSILICIVIFFAFCNNNKNETAISTNETELSQEETLKNAIKKYPDSMKLVTDLSAYYLDIQNYDAALTTIDNAIAKDSNNAQLRDYQSIIYTAKADTAQAINSLETAIDIFPNPQYIIGLGALYAQTKNPMALAMADALLAANKAGAEKEAYFIKGLYYSYKNEKEKAIPFFDKCISINYTFMDAYLEKSIALYDLKKYAEAATVLEKAVTLQNNFDRGYYYLGRCFEKLNKKEDAIEAYQMALRYDPNYAEAKDALGKLQ
;
A
#
# COMPACT_ATOMS: atom_id res chain seq x y z
N MET A 1 -22.52 -4.39 -14.93
CA MET A 1 -21.47 -3.35 -14.92
C MET A 1 -20.45 -3.79 -13.88
N LYS A 2 -19.27 -4.22 -14.35
CA LYS A 2 -18.20 -4.76 -13.49
C LYS A 2 -17.35 -3.60 -13.01
N ASN A 3 -17.56 -3.16 -11.77
CA ASN A 3 -16.61 -2.25 -11.11
C ASN A 3 -15.46 -3.10 -10.56
N SER A 4 -14.37 -3.12 -11.30
CA SER A 4 -13.08 -3.58 -10.76
C SER A 4 -12.61 -2.53 -9.77
N ILE A 5 -12.74 -2.83 -8.48
CA ILE A 5 -12.14 -2.03 -7.42
C ILE A 5 -10.63 -2.28 -7.52
N LEU A 6 -9.93 -1.28 -8.05
CA LEU A 6 -8.48 -1.24 -8.09
C LEU A 6 -8.00 -0.94 -6.67
N ILE A 7 -7.66 -1.99 -5.92
CA ILE A 7 -7.02 -1.82 -4.61
C ILE A 7 -5.55 -1.54 -4.88
N CYS A 8 -5.19 -0.26 -4.92
CA CYS A 8 -3.80 0.16 -4.88
C CYS A 8 -3.25 -0.18 -3.49
N ILE A 9 -2.43 -1.22 -3.41
CA ILE A 9 -1.59 -1.45 -2.22
C ILE A 9 -0.47 -0.41 -2.29
N VAL A 10 -0.74 0.78 -1.78
CA VAL A 10 0.30 1.78 -1.53
C VAL A 10 0.92 1.41 -0.20
N ILE A 11 2.12 0.86 -0.23
CA ILE A 11 2.93 0.67 0.97
C ILE A 11 3.41 2.06 1.40
N PHE A 12 2.62 2.71 2.27
CA PHE A 12 3.02 3.96 2.90
C PHE A 12 4.14 3.69 3.90
N PHE A 13 5.34 4.12 3.58
CA PHE A 13 6.33 4.41 4.60
C PHE A 13 5.91 5.71 5.30
N ALA A 14 5.30 5.59 6.47
CA ALA A 14 5.00 6.73 7.34
C ALA A 14 6.31 7.36 7.81
N PHE A 15 6.72 8.46 7.20
CA PHE A 15 7.68 9.38 7.81
C PHE A 15 6.91 10.28 8.78
N CYS A 16 6.92 9.91 10.07
CA CYS A 16 6.54 10.83 11.14
C CYS A 16 7.55 11.97 11.20
N ASN A 17 7.17 13.16 10.77
CA ASN A 17 7.87 14.38 11.15
C ASN A 17 6.92 15.23 11.99
N ASN A 18 7.15 15.20 13.30
CA ASN A 18 6.45 16.01 14.28
C ASN A 18 7.38 17.18 14.64
N ASN A 19 7.05 18.40 14.21
CA ASN A 19 7.42 19.61 14.94
C ASN A 19 6.65 20.82 14.40
N LYS A 20 5.57 21.19 15.11
CA LYS A 20 5.03 22.54 15.08
C LYS A 20 5.66 23.32 16.24
N ASN A 21 6.41 24.35 15.93
CA ASN A 21 6.56 25.52 16.79
C ASN A 21 6.55 26.75 15.89
N GLU A 22 5.43 27.46 15.95
CA GLU A 22 5.28 28.77 15.36
C GLU A 22 6.02 29.80 16.21
N THR A 23 6.93 30.52 15.59
CA THR A 23 7.27 31.88 15.99
C THR A 23 7.27 32.75 14.75
N ALA A 24 6.25 33.61 14.67
CA ALA A 24 6.12 34.59 13.61
C ALA A 24 7.28 35.62 13.69
N ILE A 25 8.11 35.64 12.66
CA ILE A 25 8.96 36.78 12.31
C ILE A 25 8.66 37.11 10.86
N SER A 26 8.01 38.25 10.65
CA SER A 26 7.75 38.85 9.37
C SER A 26 9.07 39.29 8.72
N THR A 27 9.49 38.56 7.70
CA THR A 27 10.40 39.06 6.66
C THR A 27 9.83 38.68 5.32
N ASN A 28 9.66 39.67 4.43
CA ASN A 28 9.23 39.49 3.03
C ASN A 28 10.33 38.75 2.22
N GLU A 29 10.54 37.49 2.50
CA GLU A 29 11.15 36.54 1.58
C GLU A 29 10.01 35.70 1.01
N THR A 30 9.85 35.72 -0.29
CA THR A 30 8.91 34.84 -1.00
C THR A 30 9.32 33.42 -0.63
N GLU A 31 8.54 32.75 0.26
CA GLU A 31 8.79 31.36 0.61
C GLU A 31 8.75 30.54 -0.69
N LEU A 32 9.89 29.93 -1.02
CA LEU A 32 9.98 29.02 -2.17
C LEU A 32 9.01 27.87 -1.93
N SER A 33 8.32 27.49 -2.98
CA SER A 33 7.48 26.27 -2.92
C SER A 33 8.35 25.06 -2.56
N GLN A 34 7.74 24.04 -1.96
CA GLN A 34 8.45 22.79 -1.63
C GLN A 34 9.14 22.19 -2.86
N GLU A 35 8.49 22.26 -4.02
CA GLU A 35 9.04 21.83 -5.31
C GLU A 35 10.32 22.60 -5.67
N GLU A 36 10.29 23.92 -5.60
CA GLU A 36 11.45 24.77 -5.92
C GLU A 36 12.60 24.54 -4.93
N THR A 37 12.29 24.38 -3.66
CA THR A 37 13.26 24.04 -2.62
C THR A 37 13.99 22.73 -2.95
N LEU A 38 13.27 21.68 -3.28
CA LEU A 38 13.83 20.38 -3.65
C LEU A 38 14.62 20.45 -4.95
N LYS A 39 14.11 21.14 -5.98
CA LYS A 39 14.83 21.35 -7.26
C LYS A 39 16.14 22.11 -7.07
N ASN A 40 16.15 23.15 -6.23
CA ASN A 40 17.35 23.91 -5.93
C ASN A 40 18.36 23.09 -5.13
N ALA A 41 17.89 22.26 -4.19
CA ALA A 41 18.74 21.33 -3.46
C ALA A 41 19.38 20.28 -4.38
N ILE A 42 18.64 19.73 -5.34
CA ILE A 42 19.17 18.78 -6.35
C ILE A 42 20.22 19.45 -7.24
N LYS A 43 20.00 20.71 -7.66
CA LYS A 43 21.03 21.46 -8.42
C LYS A 43 22.33 21.61 -7.62
N LYS A 44 22.24 21.81 -6.31
CA LYS A 44 23.41 21.96 -5.43
C LYS A 44 24.08 20.61 -5.11
N TYR A 45 23.29 19.55 -5.01
CA TYR A 45 23.74 18.19 -4.67
C TYR A 45 23.18 17.18 -5.67
N PRO A 46 23.69 17.17 -6.92
CA PRO A 46 23.13 16.41 -8.03
C PRO A 46 23.18 14.89 -7.86
N ASP A 47 24.07 14.38 -7.00
CA ASP A 47 24.26 12.96 -6.74
C ASP A 47 23.49 12.47 -5.49
N SER A 48 22.70 13.35 -4.86
CA SER A 48 21.92 12.99 -3.69
C SER A 48 20.68 12.17 -4.07
N MET A 49 20.77 10.87 -3.93
CA MET A 49 19.63 9.96 -4.12
C MET A 49 18.42 10.38 -3.28
N LYS A 50 18.66 10.75 -2.02
CA LYS A 50 17.58 11.19 -1.12
C LYS A 50 16.79 12.37 -1.69
N LEU A 51 17.44 13.39 -2.22
CA LEU A 51 16.75 14.56 -2.79
C LEU A 51 15.95 14.18 -4.04
N VAL A 52 16.46 13.27 -4.87
CA VAL A 52 15.76 12.75 -6.05
C VAL A 52 14.50 12.01 -5.61
N THR A 53 14.61 11.13 -4.61
CA THR A 53 13.45 10.38 -4.10
C THR A 53 12.45 11.27 -3.36
N ASP A 54 12.91 12.27 -2.61
CA ASP A 54 12.04 13.24 -1.94
C ASP A 54 11.24 14.08 -2.96
N LEU A 55 11.86 14.53 -4.06
CA LEU A 55 11.15 15.25 -5.13
C LEU A 55 10.14 14.36 -5.85
N SER A 56 10.53 13.11 -6.12
CA SER A 56 9.62 12.13 -6.72
C SER A 56 8.43 11.82 -5.80
N ALA A 57 8.65 11.67 -4.48
CA ALA A 57 7.60 11.47 -3.50
C ALA A 57 6.65 12.68 -3.42
N TYR A 58 7.19 13.89 -3.45
CA TYR A 58 6.37 15.11 -3.53
C TYR A 58 5.42 15.08 -4.74
N TYR A 59 5.94 14.69 -5.92
CA TYR A 59 5.09 14.58 -7.12
C TYR A 59 4.06 13.45 -7.02
N LEU A 60 4.39 12.34 -6.35
CA LEU A 60 3.42 11.28 -6.07
C LEU A 60 2.28 11.77 -5.17
N ASP A 61 2.59 12.53 -4.11
CA ASP A 61 1.60 13.07 -3.17
C ASP A 61 0.59 13.99 -3.85
N ILE A 62 1.04 14.77 -4.82
CA ILE A 62 0.15 15.63 -5.65
C ILE A 62 -0.37 14.92 -6.90
N GLN A 63 -0.18 13.61 -7.03
CA GLN A 63 -0.61 12.76 -8.14
C GLN A 63 -0.06 13.19 -9.52
N ASN A 64 1.08 13.89 -9.55
CA ASN A 64 1.78 14.23 -10.78
C ASN A 64 2.77 13.12 -11.15
N TYR A 65 2.23 11.98 -11.60
CA TYR A 65 3.00 10.78 -11.90
C TYR A 65 4.05 10.99 -13.01
N ASP A 66 3.76 11.83 -13.98
CA ASP A 66 4.68 12.08 -15.09
C ASP A 66 5.91 12.88 -14.64
N ALA A 67 5.75 13.84 -13.74
CA ALA A 67 6.86 14.55 -13.14
C ALA A 67 7.68 13.65 -12.20
N ALA A 68 7.00 12.77 -11.44
CA ALA A 68 7.66 11.77 -10.61
C ALA A 68 8.52 10.82 -11.44
N LEU A 69 7.98 10.26 -12.54
CA LEU A 69 8.70 9.38 -13.47
C LEU A 69 9.89 10.13 -14.10
N THR A 70 9.68 11.35 -14.61
CA THR A 70 10.75 12.15 -15.20
C THR A 70 11.91 12.36 -14.22
N THR A 71 11.60 12.57 -12.95
CA THR A 71 12.62 12.77 -11.90
C THR A 71 13.45 11.50 -11.70
N ILE A 72 12.82 10.35 -11.62
CA ILE A 72 13.49 9.05 -11.44
C ILE A 72 14.23 8.63 -12.72
N ASP A 73 13.62 8.81 -13.91
CA ASP A 73 14.22 8.45 -15.19
C ASP A 73 15.50 9.24 -15.47
N ASN A 74 15.53 10.54 -15.12
CA ASN A 74 16.73 11.35 -15.19
C ASN A 74 17.86 10.85 -14.27
N ALA A 75 17.51 10.29 -13.10
CA ALA A 75 18.50 9.67 -12.23
C ALA A 75 18.96 8.31 -12.76
N ILE A 76 18.07 7.49 -13.30
CA ILE A 76 18.39 6.21 -13.97
C ILE A 76 19.30 6.44 -15.17
N ALA A 77 19.10 7.53 -15.93
CA ALA A 77 19.97 7.87 -17.07
C ALA A 77 21.42 8.15 -16.65
N LYS A 78 21.63 8.62 -15.39
CA LYS A 78 22.97 8.85 -14.84
C LYS A 78 23.56 7.57 -14.21
N ASP A 79 22.74 6.75 -13.59
CA ASP A 79 23.13 5.51 -12.94
C ASP A 79 22.13 4.40 -13.30
N SER A 80 22.32 3.81 -14.47
CA SER A 80 21.41 2.78 -15.00
C SER A 80 21.47 1.46 -14.23
N ASN A 81 22.52 1.25 -13.44
CA ASN A 81 22.73 0.04 -12.65
C ASN A 81 22.29 0.20 -11.18
N ASN A 82 21.33 1.08 -10.94
CA ASN A 82 20.80 1.37 -9.60
C ASN A 82 19.45 0.67 -9.38
N ALA A 83 19.48 -0.44 -8.69
CA ALA A 83 18.29 -1.24 -8.39
C ALA A 83 17.25 -0.44 -7.58
N GLN A 84 17.68 0.45 -6.69
CA GLN A 84 16.76 1.25 -5.86
C GLN A 84 15.97 2.26 -6.71
N LEU A 85 16.58 2.86 -7.74
CA LEU A 85 15.86 3.74 -8.67
C LEU A 85 14.79 2.97 -9.45
N ARG A 86 15.09 1.72 -9.84
CA ARG A 86 14.11 0.85 -10.51
C ARG A 86 12.95 0.48 -9.57
N ASP A 87 13.21 0.26 -8.30
CA ASP A 87 12.18 0.06 -7.29
C ASP A 87 11.29 1.30 -7.15
N TYR A 88 11.86 2.50 -7.02
CA TYR A 88 11.08 3.74 -7.02
C TYR A 88 10.26 3.93 -8.31
N GLN A 89 10.82 3.59 -9.47
CA GLN A 89 10.10 3.63 -10.74
C GLN A 89 8.87 2.69 -10.69
N SER A 90 9.01 1.49 -10.12
CA SER A 90 7.89 0.54 -9.97
C SER A 90 6.79 1.08 -9.07
N ILE A 91 7.15 1.78 -7.99
CA ILE A 91 6.19 2.41 -7.07
C ILE A 91 5.35 3.46 -7.83
N ILE A 92 6.00 4.29 -8.66
CA ILE A 92 5.30 5.32 -9.43
C ILE A 92 4.37 4.68 -10.47
N TYR A 93 4.83 3.66 -11.20
CA TYR A 93 3.99 2.94 -12.14
C TYR A 93 2.81 2.24 -11.46
N THR A 94 3.01 1.71 -10.25
CA THR A 94 1.93 1.12 -9.44
C THR A 94 0.88 2.18 -9.07
N ALA A 95 1.32 3.36 -8.64
CA ALA A 95 0.43 4.48 -8.34
C ALA A 95 -0.32 4.99 -9.57
N LYS A 96 0.33 4.96 -10.75
CA LYS A 96 -0.27 5.27 -12.06
C LYS A 96 -1.20 4.17 -12.58
N ALA A 97 -1.32 3.05 -11.86
CA ALA A 97 -2.04 1.82 -12.28
C ALA A 97 -1.46 1.15 -13.55
N ASP A 98 -0.22 1.42 -13.90
CA ASP A 98 0.52 0.74 -14.98
C ASP A 98 1.28 -0.47 -14.42
N THR A 99 0.53 -1.53 -14.14
CA THR A 99 1.07 -2.74 -13.53
C THR A 99 2.13 -3.42 -14.40
N ALA A 100 2.04 -3.31 -15.73
CA ALA A 100 3.00 -3.92 -16.63
C ALA A 100 4.38 -3.27 -16.50
N GLN A 101 4.45 -1.95 -16.48
CA GLN A 101 5.69 -1.20 -16.30
C GLN A 101 6.24 -1.35 -14.86
N ALA A 102 5.36 -1.44 -13.87
CA ALA A 102 5.77 -1.71 -12.49
C ALA A 102 6.48 -3.07 -12.36
N ILE A 103 5.94 -4.11 -12.98
CA ILE A 103 6.55 -5.45 -13.04
C ILE A 103 7.93 -5.37 -13.71
N ASN A 104 8.02 -4.79 -14.90
CA ASN A 104 9.29 -4.67 -15.64
C ASN A 104 10.37 -3.92 -14.85
N SER A 105 9.98 -2.87 -14.13
CA SER A 105 10.91 -2.11 -13.29
C SER A 105 11.45 -2.97 -12.12
N LEU A 106 10.59 -3.76 -11.46
CA LEU A 106 11.03 -4.65 -10.38
C LEU A 106 11.85 -5.85 -10.88
N GLU A 107 11.50 -6.42 -12.03
CA GLU A 107 12.33 -7.46 -12.67
C GLU A 107 13.74 -6.93 -12.92
N THR A 108 13.83 -5.73 -13.50
CA THR A 108 15.13 -5.06 -13.72
C THR A 108 15.87 -4.80 -12.40
N ALA A 109 15.16 -4.37 -11.34
CA ALA A 109 15.77 -4.15 -10.03
C ALA A 109 16.38 -5.44 -9.45
N ILE A 110 15.67 -6.57 -9.59
CA ILE A 110 16.13 -7.90 -9.12
C ILE A 110 17.33 -8.38 -9.92
N ASP A 111 17.35 -8.16 -11.23
CA ASP A 111 18.46 -8.52 -12.10
C ASP A 111 19.75 -7.73 -11.74
N ILE A 112 19.60 -6.47 -11.34
CA ILE A 112 20.72 -5.65 -10.87
C ILE A 112 21.19 -6.09 -9.48
N PHE A 113 20.25 -6.23 -8.55
CA PHE A 113 20.54 -6.60 -7.17
C PHE A 113 19.36 -7.34 -6.53
N PRO A 114 19.47 -8.68 -6.30
CA PRO A 114 18.39 -9.47 -5.73
C PRO A 114 18.18 -9.11 -4.25
N ASN A 115 17.16 -8.27 -3.99
CA ASN A 115 16.74 -7.84 -2.66
C ASN A 115 15.38 -8.47 -2.32
N PRO A 116 15.19 -9.04 -1.12
CA PRO A 116 13.90 -9.58 -0.69
C PRO A 116 12.73 -8.61 -0.85
N GLN A 117 12.93 -7.30 -0.65
CA GLN A 117 11.87 -6.30 -0.80
C GLN A 117 11.37 -6.22 -2.26
N TYR A 118 12.26 -6.29 -3.24
CA TYR A 118 11.87 -6.29 -4.66
C TYR A 118 11.11 -7.57 -5.03
N ILE A 119 11.55 -8.72 -4.49
CA ILE A 119 10.86 -10.00 -4.68
C ILE A 119 9.44 -9.96 -4.06
N ILE A 120 9.27 -9.32 -2.89
CA ILE A 120 7.97 -9.12 -2.25
C ILE A 120 7.07 -8.25 -3.14
N GLY A 121 7.58 -7.11 -3.60
CA GLY A 121 6.84 -6.21 -4.49
C GLY A 121 6.41 -6.90 -5.78
N LEU A 122 7.33 -7.58 -6.45
CA LEU A 122 7.07 -8.32 -7.69
C LEU A 122 6.07 -9.46 -7.46
N GLY A 123 6.21 -10.21 -6.37
CA GLY A 123 5.28 -11.27 -5.99
C GLY A 123 3.85 -10.75 -5.78
N ALA A 124 3.70 -9.58 -5.16
CA ALA A 124 2.40 -8.93 -4.98
C ALA A 124 1.78 -8.49 -6.31
N LEU A 125 2.56 -7.89 -7.22
CA LEU A 125 2.10 -7.51 -8.56
C LEU A 125 1.72 -8.73 -9.42
N TYR A 126 2.50 -9.80 -9.36
CA TYR A 126 2.13 -11.05 -10.01
C TYR A 126 0.86 -11.67 -9.42
N ALA A 127 0.66 -11.59 -8.10
CA ALA A 127 -0.58 -12.04 -7.48
C ALA A 127 -1.78 -11.23 -7.99
N GLN A 128 -1.67 -9.91 -8.04
CA GLN A 128 -2.71 -9.02 -8.55
C GLN A 128 -3.07 -9.31 -10.01
N THR A 129 -2.10 -9.60 -10.85
CA THR A 129 -2.31 -9.98 -12.25
C THR A 129 -2.69 -11.47 -12.44
N LYS A 130 -2.84 -12.22 -11.35
CA LYS A 130 -3.11 -13.67 -11.34
C LYS A 130 -2.04 -14.50 -12.03
N ASN A 131 -0.83 -13.95 -12.12
CA ASN A 131 0.32 -14.64 -12.69
C ASN A 131 0.85 -15.68 -11.69
N PRO A 132 0.99 -16.98 -12.08
CA PRO A 132 1.47 -18.03 -11.19
C PRO A 132 2.92 -17.82 -10.68
N MET A 133 3.68 -16.94 -11.32
CA MET A 133 5.00 -16.52 -10.82
C MET A 133 4.94 -15.95 -9.40
N ALA A 134 3.77 -15.43 -8.96
CA ALA A 134 3.56 -15.04 -7.56
C ALA A 134 3.90 -16.16 -6.57
N LEU A 135 3.51 -17.41 -6.89
CA LEU A 135 3.82 -18.57 -6.04
C LEU A 135 5.31 -18.89 -6.04
N ALA A 136 5.98 -18.79 -7.20
CA ALA A 136 7.41 -18.99 -7.30
C ALA A 136 8.20 -17.93 -6.49
N MET A 137 7.77 -16.67 -6.53
CA MET A 137 8.37 -15.60 -5.72
C MET A 137 8.19 -15.87 -4.21
N ALA A 138 7.00 -16.29 -3.81
CA ALA A 138 6.73 -16.68 -2.42
C ALA A 138 7.57 -17.87 -1.97
N ASP A 139 7.71 -18.90 -2.82
CA ASP A 139 8.53 -20.07 -2.51
C ASP A 139 10.02 -19.71 -2.42
N ALA A 140 10.51 -18.81 -3.26
CA ALA A 140 11.88 -18.30 -3.19
C ALA A 140 12.14 -17.55 -1.87
N LEU A 141 11.20 -16.76 -1.38
CA LEU A 141 11.30 -16.09 -0.07
C LEU A 141 11.35 -17.10 1.08
N LEU A 142 10.52 -18.16 1.03
CA LEU A 142 10.53 -19.24 2.04
C LEU A 142 11.85 -20.03 2.01
N ALA A 143 12.34 -20.35 0.81
CA ALA A 143 13.60 -21.11 0.64
C ALA A 143 14.84 -20.32 1.11
N ALA A 144 14.81 -19.00 0.98
CA ALA A 144 15.89 -18.13 1.45
C ALA A 144 16.03 -18.11 2.98
N ASN A 145 15.04 -18.62 3.72
CA ASN A 145 15.00 -18.75 5.19
C ASN A 145 15.49 -17.48 5.92
N LYS A 146 15.20 -16.30 5.35
CA LYS A 146 15.56 -15.01 5.96
C LYS A 146 14.48 -14.67 6.97
N ALA A 147 14.89 -14.49 8.22
CA ALA A 147 13.99 -14.02 9.29
C ALA A 147 13.23 -12.77 8.82
N GLY A 148 11.91 -12.83 8.80
CA GLY A 148 11.03 -11.72 8.46
C GLY A 148 10.38 -11.79 7.08
N ALA A 149 10.86 -12.60 6.14
CA ALA A 149 10.24 -12.72 4.81
C ALA A 149 9.12 -13.79 4.75
N GLU A 150 8.97 -14.57 5.80
CA GLU A 150 8.03 -15.70 5.83
C GLU A 150 6.57 -15.22 5.78
N LYS A 151 6.24 -14.17 6.54
CA LYS A 151 4.87 -13.61 6.53
C LYS A 151 4.52 -13.02 5.18
N GLU A 152 5.47 -12.34 4.51
CA GLU A 152 5.29 -11.78 3.17
C GLU A 152 5.08 -12.88 2.13
N ALA A 153 5.82 -13.97 2.23
CA ALA A 153 5.64 -15.11 1.33
C ALA A 153 4.23 -15.70 1.45
N TYR A 154 3.75 -15.92 2.67
CA TYR A 154 2.37 -16.37 2.86
C TYR A 154 1.35 -15.32 2.42
N PHE A 155 1.62 -14.04 2.62
CA PHE A 155 0.75 -12.96 2.16
C PHE A 155 0.61 -12.98 0.64
N ILE A 156 1.71 -13.09 -0.11
CA ILE A 156 1.71 -13.22 -1.57
C ILE A 156 0.87 -14.43 -2.02
N LYS A 157 1.02 -15.59 -1.37
CA LYS A 157 0.19 -16.77 -1.68
C LYS A 157 -1.29 -16.50 -1.42
N GLY A 158 -1.61 -15.87 -0.30
CA GLY A 158 -2.98 -15.46 0.03
C GLY A 158 -3.57 -14.53 -1.02
N LEU A 159 -2.82 -13.48 -1.41
CA LEU A 159 -3.22 -12.53 -2.46
C LEU A 159 -3.46 -13.25 -3.79
N TYR A 160 -2.55 -14.12 -4.22
CA TYR A 160 -2.69 -14.85 -5.48
C TYR A 160 -4.00 -15.65 -5.55
N TYR A 161 -4.30 -16.44 -4.52
CA TYR A 161 -5.55 -17.19 -4.46
C TYR A 161 -6.77 -16.28 -4.33
N SER A 162 -6.66 -15.19 -3.58
CA SER A 162 -7.73 -14.20 -3.44
C SER A 162 -8.08 -13.55 -4.77
N TYR A 163 -7.09 -13.09 -5.54
CA TYR A 163 -7.32 -12.50 -6.86
C TYR A 163 -7.82 -13.53 -7.91
N LYS A 164 -7.44 -14.78 -7.77
CA LYS A 164 -8.02 -15.87 -8.59
C LYS A 164 -9.47 -16.21 -8.22
N ASN A 165 -10.03 -15.53 -7.23
CA ASN A 165 -11.36 -15.82 -6.67
C ASN A 165 -11.45 -17.21 -6.01
N GLU A 166 -10.33 -17.74 -5.52
CA GLU A 166 -10.21 -18.98 -4.75
C GLU A 166 -10.09 -18.63 -3.24
N LYS A 167 -11.12 -17.94 -2.72
CA LYS A 167 -11.08 -17.29 -1.39
C LYS A 167 -10.87 -18.27 -0.25
N GLU A 168 -11.44 -19.47 -0.33
CA GLU A 168 -11.27 -20.54 0.66
C GLU A 168 -9.80 -20.96 0.77
N LYS A 169 -9.06 -20.95 -0.33
CA LYS A 169 -7.63 -21.26 -0.35
C LYS A 169 -6.77 -20.11 0.17
N ALA A 170 -7.24 -18.86 0.01
CA ALA A 170 -6.51 -17.68 0.44
C ALA A 170 -6.48 -17.55 1.98
N ILE A 171 -7.60 -17.81 2.65
CA ILE A 171 -7.79 -17.60 4.10
C ILE A 171 -6.71 -18.29 4.95
N PRO A 172 -6.34 -19.57 4.76
CA PRO A 172 -5.28 -20.20 5.54
C PRO A 172 -3.93 -19.54 5.44
N PHE A 173 -3.61 -18.90 4.30
CA PHE A 173 -2.36 -18.17 4.13
C PHE A 173 -2.36 -16.85 4.91
N PHE A 174 -3.48 -16.12 4.94
CA PHE A 174 -3.62 -14.94 5.79
C PHE A 174 -3.59 -15.31 7.27
N ASP A 175 -4.15 -16.45 7.66
CA ASP A 175 -4.03 -16.96 9.03
C ASP A 175 -2.57 -17.22 9.44
N LYS A 176 -1.76 -17.78 8.53
CA LYS A 176 -0.32 -17.93 8.77
C LYS A 176 0.37 -16.58 8.95
N CYS A 177 0.05 -15.59 8.13
CA CYS A 177 0.59 -14.24 8.30
C CYS A 177 0.29 -13.67 9.68
N ILE A 178 -0.98 -13.78 10.12
CA ILE A 178 -1.44 -13.29 11.42
C ILE A 178 -0.77 -14.05 12.57
N SER A 179 -0.52 -15.36 12.39
CA SER A 179 0.15 -16.18 13.41
C SER A 179 1.62 -15.82 13.58
N ILE A 180 2.30 -15.43 12.48
CA ILE A 180 3.71 -15.01 12.49
C ILE A 180 3.83 -13.57 13.03
N ASN A 181 2.94 -12.70 12.61
CA ASN A 181 2.91 -11.30 13.04
C ASN A 181 1.45 -10.86 13.29
N TYR A 182 1.05 -10.87 14.56
CA TYR A 182 -0.31 -10.49 14.96
C TYR A 182 -0.65 -9.00 14.78
N THR A 183 0.33 -8.16 14.43
CA THR A 183 0.11 -6.74 14.09
C THR A 183 0.17 -6.48 12.59
N PHE A 184 0.16 -7.51 11.75
CA PHE A 184 0.17 -7.35 10.29
C PHE A 184 -1.25 -7.07 9.78
N MET A 185 -1.67 -5.81 9.83
CA MET A 185 -3.05 -5.37 9.55
C MET A 185 -3.54 -5.73 8.15
N ASP A 186 -2.67 -5.71 7.14
CA ASP A 186 -3.05 -6.09 5.77
C ASP A 186 -3.54 -7.54 5.69
N ALA A 187 -2.99 -8.45 6.49
CA ALA A 187 -3.46 -9.84 6.51
C ALA A 187 -4.86 -9.97 7.14
N TYR A 188 -5.17 -9.18 8.17
CA TYR A 188 -6.54 -9.12 8.72
C TYR A 188 -7.51 -8.57 7.69
N LEU A 189 -7.13 -7.51 6.99
CA LEU A 189 -7.97 -6.88 5.98
C LEU A 189 -8.28 -7.85 4.83
N GLU A 190 -7.25 -8.44 4.23
CA GLU A 190 -7.42 -9.36 3.10
C GLU A 190 -8.18 -10.63 3.49
N LYS A 191 -7.95 -11.15 4.71
CA LYS A 191 -8.76 -12.25 5.27
C LYS A 191 -10.21 -11.85 5.39
N SER A 192 -10.49 -10.66 5.93
CA SER A 192 -11.86 -10.18 6.10
C SER A 192 -12.57 -9.96 4.78
N ILE A 193 -11.86 -9.42 3.77
CA ILE A 193 -12.38 -9.26 2.41
C ILE A 193 -12.70 -10.64 1.80
N ALA A 194 -11.81 -11.62 1.96
CA ALA A 194 -12.07 -12.97 1.48
C ALA A 194 -13.31 -13.60 2.14
N LEU A 195 -13.47 -13.45 3.46
CA LEU A 195 -14.66 -13.90 4.18
C LEU A 195 -15.92 -13.16 3.76
N TYR A 196 -15.83 -11.84 3.54
CA TYR A 196 -16.95 -11.02 3.06
C TYR A 196 -17.42 -11.47 1.68
N ASP A 197 -16.49 -11.74 0.76
CA ASP A 197 -16.80 -12.24 -0.58
C ASP A 197 -17.48 -13.61 -0.54
N LEU A 198 -17.12 -14.46 0.44
CA LEU A 198 -17.79 -15.74 0.74
C LEU A 198 -19.12 -15.57 1.49
N LYS A 199 -19.58 -14.34 1.70
CA LYS A 199 -20.78 -13.99 2.48
C LYS A 199 -20.73 -14.40 3.96
N LYS A 200 -19.56 -14.70 4.50
CA LYS A 200 -19.30 -15.01 5.91
C LYS A 200 -19.13 -13.72 6.72
N TYR A 201 -20.17 -12.86 6.68
CA TYR A 201 -20.08 -11.49 7.20
C TYR A 201 -19.79 -11.41 8.70
N ALA A 202 -20.34 -12.34 9.50
CA ALA A 202 -20.09 -12.38 10.93
C ALA A 202 -18.62 -12.75 11.24
N GLU A 203 -18.06 -13.73 10.52
CA GLU A 203 -16.65 -14.12 10.67
C GLU A 203 -15.73 -12.96 10.23
N ALA A 204 -16.07 -12.27 9.13
CA ALA A 204 -15.33 -11.10 8.65
C ALA A 204 -15.34 -9.96 9.70
N ALA A 205 -16.50 -9.67 10.30
CA ALA A 205 -16.61 -8.66 11.34
C ALA A 205 -15.72 -9.02 12.55
N THR A 206 -15.75 -10.27 13.02
CA THR A 206 -14.91 -10.71 14.15
C THR A 206 -13.41 -10.53 13.88
N VAL A 207 -12.96 -10.80 12.63
CA VAL A 207 -11.57 -10.59 12.24
C VAL A 207 -11.21 -9.10 12.29
N LEU A 208 -12.10 -8.23 11.81
CA LEU A 208 -11.88 -6.78 11.78
C LEU A 208 -11.98 -6.15 13.19
N GLU A 209 -12.91 -6.59 14.04
CA GLU A 209 -12.99 -6.15 15.43
C GLU A 209 -11.68 -6.40 16.17
N LYS A 210 -11.07 -7.57 15.95
CA LYS A 210 -9.74 -7.86 16.50
C LYS A 210 -8.68 -6.91 15.93
N ALA A 211 -8.68 -6.66 14.63
CA ALA A 211 -7.71 -5.77 13.97
C ALA A 211 -7.79 -4.33 14.51
N VAL A 212 -9.00 -3.76 14.60
CA VAL A 212 -9.18 -2.38 15.11
C VAL A 212 -8.91 -2.27 16.61
N THR A 213 -9.01 -3.37 17.37
CA THR A 213 -8.59 -3.41 18.78
C THR A 213 -7.07 -3.38 18.91
N LEU A 214 -6.34 -4.05 18.00
CA LEU A 214 -4.87 -4.06 17.98
C LEU A 214 -4.30 -2.76 17.46
N GLN A 215 -4.97 -2.14 16.49
CA GLN A 215 -4.59 -0.86 15.89
C GLN A 215 -5.84 0.03 15.79
N ASN A 216 -6.03 0.88 16.77
CA ASN A 216 -7.23 1.69 16.92
C ASN A 216 -7.42 2.78 15.84
N ASN A 217 -6.37 3.14 15.10
CA ASN A 217 -6.39 4.09 13.99
C ASN A 217 -6.44 3.39 12.61
N PHE A 218 -6.91 2.15 12.55
CA PHE A 218 -7.01 1.39 11.30
C PHE A 218 -8.31 1.75 10.55
N ASP A 219 -8.29 2.88 9.84
CA ASP A 219 -9.40 3.45 9.06
C ASP A 219 -10.02 2.45 8.08
N ARG A 220 -9.21 1.74 7.30
CA ARG A 220 -9.67 0.69 6.36
C ARG A 220 -10.36 -0.46 7.10
N GLY A 221 -9.86 -0.84 8.27
CA GLY A 221 -10.47 -1.85 9.12
C GLY A 221 -11.89 -1.45 9.54
N TYR A 222 -12.07 -0.23 10.01
CA TYR A 222 -13.38 0.31 10.37
C TYR A 222 -14.33 0.40 9.18
N TYR A 223 -13.85 0.82 8.02
CA TYR A 223 -14.68 0.88 6.81
C TYR A 223 -15.23 -0.51 6.44
N TYR A 224 -14.37 -1.54 6.37
CA TYR A 224 -14.82 -2.91 6.06
C TYR A 224 -15.67 -3.52 7.18
N LEU A 225 -15.46 -3.14 8.42
CA LEU A 225 -16.32 -3.53 9.55
C LEU A 225 -17.74 -2.97 9.37
N GLY A 226 -17.86 -1.69 9.02
CA GLY A 226 -19.14 -1.07 8.69
C GLY A 226 -19.87 -1.80 7.56
N ARG A 227 -19.14 -2.18 6.49
CA ARG A 227 -19.70 -2.99 5.39
C ARG A 227 -20.21 -4.36 5.85
N CYS A 228 -19.51 -4.99 6.78
CA CYS A 228 -19.97 -6.26 7.37
C CYS A 228 -21.25 -6.06 8.17
N PHE A 229 -21.33 -5.01 8.98
CA PHE A 229 -22.51 -4.70 9.78
C PHE A 229 -23.72 -4.36 8.92
N GLU A 230 -23.56 -3.65 7.80
CA GLU A 230 -24.65 -3.45 6.83
C GLU A 230 -25.22 -4.79 6.33
N LYS A 231 -24.34 -5.74 5.97
CA LYS A 231 -24.78 -7.07 5.51
C LYS A 231 -25.43 -7.92 6.60
N LEU A 232 -25.16 -7.60 7.86
CA LEU A 232 -25.77 -8.23 9.02
C LEU A 232 -27.04 -7.50 9.49
N ASN A 233 -27.50 -6.44 8.78
CA ASN A 233 -28.61 -5.57 9.12
C ASN A 233 -28.44 -4.86 10.50
N LYS A 234 -27.20 -4.58 10.87
CA LYS A 234 -26.81 -3.85 12.09
C LYS A 234 -26.52 -2.40 11.72
N LYS A 235 -27.57 -1.62 11.45
CA LYS A 235 -27.46 -0.27 10.90
C LYS A 235 -26.67 0.67 11.82
N GLU A 236 -26.96 0.67 13.11
CA GLU A 236 -26.33 1.54 14.10
C GLU A 236 -24.83 1.24 14.20
N ASP A 237 -24.46 -0.05 14.30
CA ASP A 237 -23.06 -0.50 14.35
C ASP A 237 -22.31 -0.11 13.05
N ALA A 238 -22.98 -0.17 11.89
CA ALA A 238 -22.39 0.23 10.61
C ALA A 238 -22.11 1.74 10.57
N ILE A 239 -23.05 2.57 11.05
CA ILE A 239 -22.88 4.02 11.14
C ILE A 239 -21.68 4.35 12.03
N GLU A 240 -21.58 3.74 13.23
CA GLU A 240 -20.46 3.96 14.14
C GLU A 240 -19.11 3.57 13.49
N ALA A 241 -19.05 2.43 12.85
CA ALA A 241 -17.83 1.97 12.18
C ALA A 241 -17.40 2.92 11.06
N TYR A 242 -18.33 3.43 10.21
CA TYR A 242 -17.96 4.40 9.18
C TYR A 242 -17.53 5.76 9.77
N GLN A 243 -18.16 6.19 10.87
CA GLN A 243 -17.73 7.39 11.58
C GLN A 243 -16.32 7.24 12.14
N MET A 244 -15.97 6.04 12.67
CA MET A 244 -14.61 5.77 13.12
C MET A 244 -13.61 5.77 11.96
N ALA A 245 -13.94 5.20 10.79
CA ALA A 245 -13.10 5.30 9.60
C ALA A 245 -12.81 6.75 9.23
N LEU A 246 -13.86 7.60 9.19
CA LEU A 246 -13.75 9.03 8.88
C LEU A 246 -13.05 9.86 9.95
N ARG A 247 -13.06 9.41 11.19
CA ARG A 247 -12.31 10.05 12.27
C ARG A 247 -10.80 9.94 12.05
N TYR A 248 -10.34 8.82 11.49
CA TYR A 248 -8.91 8.56 11.24
C TYR A 248 -8.47 8.98 9.84
N ASP A 249 -9.35 8.83 8.83
CA ASP A 249 -9.18 9.43 7.51
C ASP A 249 -10.40 10.28 7.13
N PRO A 250 -10.37 11.59 7.41
CA PRO A 250 -11.49 12.50 7.05
C PRO A 250 -11.74 12.59 5.54
N ASN A 251 -10.83 12.11 4.69
CA ASN A 251 -10.97 12.15 3.23
C ASN A 251 -11.37 10.81 2.62
N TYR A 252 -11.66 9.78 3.43
CA TYR A 252 -12.06 8.46 2.95
C TYR A 252 -13.42 8.52 2.22
N ALA A 253 -13.37 8.67 0.90
CA ALA A 253 -14.54 8.93 0.05
C ALA A 253 -15.61 7.83 0.17
N GLU A 254 -15.19 6.55 0.15
CA GLU A 254 -16.09 5.40 0.22
C GLU A 254 -16.81 5.32 1.58
N ALA A 255 -16.13 5.69 2.66
CA ALA A 255 -16.75 5.73 3.98
C ALA A 255 -17.78 6.86 4.09
N LYS A 256 -17.50 8.04 3.48
CA LYS A 256 -18.48 9.15 3.39
C LYS A 256 -19.71 8.75 2.62
N ASP A 257 -19.55 8.14 1.46
CA ASP A 257 -20.66 7.68 0.61
C ASP A 257 -21.51 6.61 1.33
N ALA A 258 -20.84 5.64 1.97
CA ALA A 258 -21.52 4.59 2.73
C ALA A 258 -22.33 5.16 3.91
N LEU A 259 -21.74 6.06 4.70
CA LEU A 259 -22.39 6.71 5.82
C LEU A 259 -23.60 7.54 5.36
N GLY A 260 -23.46 8.32 4.26
CA GLY A 260 -24.52 9.13 3.71
C GLY A 260 -25.74 8.34 3.23
N LYS A 261 -25.58 7.07 2.84
CA LYS A 261 -26.67 6.18 2.45
C LYS A 261 -27.45 5.63 3.64
N LEU A 262 -26.88 5.67 4.83
CA LEU A 262 -27.49 5.14 6.05
C LEU A 262 -28.19 6.21 6.89
N GLN A 263 -27.90 7.47 6.67
CA GLN A 263 -28.52 8.62 7.35
C GLN A 263 -29.75 9.09 6.57
#